data_c94488f1b9edd8ef94ffac703259e883
#
_entry.id   c94488f1b9edd8ef94ffac703259e883
#
_cell.length_a   1.000
_cell.length_b   1.000
_cell.length_c   1.000
_cell.angle_alpha   90.00
_cell.angle_beta   90.00
_cell.angle_gamma   90.00
#
_symmetry.space_group_name_H-M   'P 1'
#
loop_
_entity.id
_entity.type
_entity.pdbx_description
1 polymer ?
#
loop_
_entity_poly.entity_id
_entity_poly.type
_entity_poly.pdbx_seq_one_letter_code
_entity_poly.pdbx_strand_id
1 'polypeptide(L)'
;RELGVYTDIFPLGTDIAALEGYKAIILSGGPSSVWAAGAPKYDEKIFSLGVPMLGICYGMQLICEHFGGVVKPSFRTEYGQTEITVDTSCPLFDGLEEKQLVLMSHGDAVAKLPDGFKLCAKTGEAAAVVWSEEKNIVALQFHPEVDLTENGIKMLENFLRKICAFRDTYALEDRIETSVK
;
A
#
# COMPACT_ATOMS: atom_id res chain seq x y z
N ARG A 1 -13.78 -2.42 4.08
CA ARG A 1 -15.23 -2.16 4.23
C ARG A 1 -15.58 -1.62 5.63
N GLU A 2 -14.88 -2.03 6.66
CA GLU A 2 -15.06 -1.53 8.04
C GLU A 2 -14.92 0.00 8.15
N LEU A 3 -14.12 0.59 7.29
CA LEU A 3 -13.94 2.05 7.19
C LEU A 3 -15.01 2.75 6.32
N GLY A 4 -16.12 2.07 6.00
CA GLY A 4 -17.22 2.64 5.24
C GLY A 4 -16.89 2.92 3.76
N VAL A 5 -16.02 2.11 3.14
CA VAL A 5 -15.70 2.20 1.71
C VAL A 5 -15.97 0.85 1.04
N TYR A 6 -16.76 0.87 -0.04
CA TYR A 6 -16.98 -0.32 -0.85
C TYR A 6 -15.69 -0.76 -1.55
N THR A 7 -15.42 -2.06 -1.54
CA THR A 7 -14.21 -2.64 -2.14
C THR A 7 -14.52 -3.96 -2.84
N ASP A 8 -13.95 -4.17 -4.02
CA ASP A 8 -13.88 -5.45 -4.72
C ASP A 8 -12.45 -5.97 -4.71
N ILE A 9 -12.30 -7.28 -4.84
CA ILE A 9 -11.00 -7.94 -4.87
C ILE A 9 -10.81 -8.54 -6.26
N PHE A 10 -9.70 -8.19 -6.90
CA PHE A 10 -9.31 -8.68 -8.22
C PHE A 10 -7.94 -9.36 -8.17
N PRO A 11 -7.73 -10.42 -8.97
CA PRO A 11 -6.37 -10.93 -9.23
C PRO A 11 -5.48 -9.85 -9.85
N LEU A 12 -4.17 -9.86 -9.56
CA LEU A 12 -3.22 -8.87 -10.08
C LEU A 12 -3.19 -8.79 -11.61
N GLY A 13 -3.44 -9.89 -12.32
CA GLY A 13 -3.50 -9.94 -13.79
C GLY A 13 -4.85 -9.60 -14.40
N THR A 14 -5.77 -8.98 -13.66
CA THR A 14 -7.08 -8.55 -14.17
C THR A 14 -6.92 -7.52 -15.29
N ASP A 15 -7.78 -7.61 -16.31
CA ASP A 15 -7.85 -6.63 -17.40
C ASP A 15 -8.10 -5.22 -16.85
N ILE A 16 -7.34 -4.24 -17.33
CA ILE A 16 -7.44 -2.84 -16.91
C ILE A 16 -8.86 -2.29 -17.11
N ALA A 17 -9.56 -2.71 -18.16
CA ALA A 17 -10.93 -2.29 -18.40
C ALA A 17 -11.89 -2.65 -17.24
N ALA A 18 -11.62 -3.73 -16.50
CA ALA A 18 -12.41 -4.11 -15.33
C ALA A 18 -12.13 -3.21 -14.11
N LEU A 19 -11.05 -2.44 -14.13
CA LEU A 19 -10.67 -1.52 -13.06
C LEU A 19 -11.12 -0.07 -13.35
N GLU A 20 -11.66 0.19 -14.53
CA GLU A 20 -12.20 1.50 -14.86
C GLU A 20 -13.37 1.88 -13.93
N GLY A 21 -13.36 3.11 -13.47
CA GLY A 21 -14.38 3.64 -12.55
C GLY A 21 -14.07 3.46 -11.06
N TYR A 22 -13.09 2.63 -10.70
CA TYR A 22 -12.59 2.59 -9.32
C TYR A 22 -11.79 3.86 -9.02
N LYS A 23 -11.99 4.41 -7.81
CA LYS A 23 -11.44 5.70 -7.41
C LYS A 23 -10.12 5.58 -6.64
N ALA A 24 -9.70 4.38 -6.30
CA ALA A 24 -8.41 4.07 -5.68
C ALA A 24 -8.08 2.59 -5.86
N ILE A 25 -6.80 2.23 -5.76
CA ILE A 25 -6.33 0.85 -5.87
C ILE A 25 -5.42 0.53 -4.68
N ILE A 26 -5.59 -0.68 -4.13
CA ILE A 26 -4.67 -1.26 -3.16
C ILE A 26 -4.00 -2.47 -3.81
N LEU A 27 -2.67 -2.41 -3.96
CA LEU A 27 -1.85 -3.55 -4.34
C LEU A 27 -1.42 -4.26 -3.05
N SER A 28 -1.99 -5.41 -2.78
CA SER A 28 -1.76 -6.13 -1.53
C SER A 28 -0.43 -6.88 -1.51
N GLY A 29 -0.08 -7.45 -0.35
CA GLY A 29 1.08 -8.31 -0.17
C GLY A 29 0.99 -9.62 -0.96
N GLY A 30 2.13 -10.30 -1.08
CA GLY A 30 2.22 -11.60 -1.74
C GLY A 30 3.55 -12.28 -1.43
N PRO A 31 3.63 -13.62 -1.60
CA PRO A 31 4.82 -14.40 -1.23
C PRO A 31 5.94 -14.37 -2.27
N SER A 32 5.72 -13.76 -3.42
CA SER A 32 6.67 -13.73 -4.53
C SER A 32 7.69 -12.61 -4.37
N SER A 33 8.86 -12.75 -5.02
CA SER A 33 9.80 -11.66 -5.26
C SER A 33 9.53 -11.03 -6.61
N VAL A 34 9.52 -9.69 -6.70
CA VAL A 34 9.21 -8.95 -7.94
C VAL A 34 10.21 -9.24 -9.07
N TRP A 35 11.47 -9.55 -8.74
CA TRP A 35 12.55 -9.89 -9.66
C TRP A 35 12.60 -11.38 -10.01
N ALA A 36 11.78 -12.25 -9.41
CA ALA A 36 11.82 -13.68 -9.68
C ALA A 36 11.23 -14.00 -11.06
N ALA A 37 11.78 -15.01 -11.75
CA ALA A 37 11.28 -15.46 -13.07
C ALA A 37 9.82 -15.94 -13.06
N GLY A 38 9.29 -16.32 -11.89
CA GLY A 38 7.89 -16.69 -11.66
C GLY A 38 7.02 -15.62 -11.05
N ALA A 39 7.47 -14.35 -11.02
CA ALA A 39 6.69 -13.24 -10.50
C ALA A 39 5.32 -13.14 -11.20
N PRO A 40 4.25 -12.84 -10.46
CA PRO A 40 2.92 -12.65 -11.06
C PRO A 40 2.95 -11.58 -12.15
N LYS A 41 2.38 -11.92 -13.31
CA LYS A 41 2.25 -10.97 -14.43
C LYS A 41 1.11 -10.01 -14.16
N TYR A 42 1.28 -8.77 -14.58
CA TYR A 42 0.26 -7.72 -14.50
C TYR A 42 0.39 -6.77 -15.69
N ASP A 43 -0.64 -5.98 -15.96
CA ASP A 43 -0.58 -4.91 -16.95
C ASP A 43 -0.08 -3.63 -16.27
N GLU A 44 1.07 -3.12 -16.71
CA GLU A 44 1.70 -1.90 -16.18
C GLU A 44 0.82 -0.66 -16.34
N LYS A 45 -0.17 -0.69 -17.23
CA LYS A 45 -1.16 0.38 -17.38
C LYS A 45 -1.95 0.66 -16.10
N ILE A 46 -1.96 -0.26 -15.12
CA ILE A 46 -2.55 -0.04 -13.80
C ILE A 46 -2.00 1.25 -13.16
N PHE A 47 -0.72 1.55 -13.36
CA PHE A 47 -0.08 2.77 -12.86
C PHE A 47 -0.43 4.04 -13.66
N SER A 48 -1.08 3.87 -14.81
CA SER A 48 -1.54 4.98 -15.67
C SER A 48 -3.01 5.34 -15.45
N LEU A 49 -3.73 4.67 -14.55
CA LEU A 49 -5.14 4.95 -14.27
C LEU A 49 -5.37 6.31 -13.60
N GLY A 50 -4.31 6.94 -13.06
CA GLY A 50 -4.39 8.28 -12.46
C GLY A 50 -5.20 8.34 -11.16
N VAL A 51 -5.41 7.21 -10.50
CA VAL A 51 -6.11 7.11 -9.20
C VAL A 51 -5.11 6.93 -8.06
N PRO A 52 -5.44 7.36 -6.83
CA PRO A 52 -4.61 7.09 -5.65
C PRO A 52 -4.32 5.61 -5.48
N MET A 53 -3.08 5.29 -5.11
CA MET A 53 -2.66 3.91 -4.89
C MET A 53 -1.99 3.70 -3.53
N LEU A 54 -2.28 2.55 -2.93
CA LEU A 54 -1.58 2.03 -1.76
C LEU A 54 -0.91 0.70 -2.13
N GLY A 55 0.41 0.61 -1.97
CA GLY A 55 1.15 -0.64 -2.06
C GLY A 55 1.44 -1.22 -0.68
N ILE A 56 1.18 -2.50 -0.45
CA ILE A 56 1.46 -3.20 0.81
C ILE A 56 2.45 -4.34 0.52
N CYS A 57 3.58 -4.37 1.20
CA CYS A 57 4.61 -5.41 1.12
C CYS A 57 5.04 -5.68 -0.35
N TYR A 58 4.60 -6.76 -0.98
CA TYR A 58 4.84 -7.03 -2.39
C TYR A 58 4.35 -5.88 -3.29
N GLY A 59 3.19 -5.28 -2.99
CA GLY A 59 2.66 -4.12 -3.71
C GLY A 59 3.58 -2.90 -3.64
N MET A 60 4.27 -2.65 -2.51
CA MET A 60 5.30 -1.62 -2.43
C MET A 60 6.47 -1.93 -3.35
N GLN A 61 6.96 -3.16 -3.32
CA GLN A 61 8.09 -3.58 -4.13
C GLN A 61 7.77 -3.45 -5.63
N LEU A 62 6.55 -3.82 -6.04
CA LEU A 62 6.06 -3.68 -7.40
C LEU A 62 6.03 -2.20 -7.85
N ILE A 63 5.48 -1.31 -7.02
CA ILE A 63 5.46 0.14 -7.26
C ILE A 63 6.89 0.67 -7.39
N CYS A 64 7.76 0.33 -6.45
CA CYS A 64 9.12 0.83 -6.46
C CYS A 64 9.89 0.40 -7.70
N GLU A 65 9.76 -0.86 -8.14
CA GLU A 65 10.42 -1.36 -9.34
C GLU A 65 9.87 -0.68 -10.60
N HIS A 66 8.56 -0.55 -10.72
CA HIS A 66 7.92 0.11 -11.88
C HIS A 66 8.40 1.55 -12.07
N PHE A 67 8.57 2.32 -11.00
CA PHE A 67 9.02 3.72 -11.06
C PHE A 67 10.56 3.89 -10.99
N GLY A 68 11.33 2.86 -11.33
CA GLY A 68 12.79 2.94 -11.48
C GLY A 68 13.59 2.83 -10.17
N GLY A 69 12.95 2.41 -9.10
CA GLY A 69 13.62 1.98 -7.88
C GLY A 69 14.32 0.63 -8.06
N VAL A 70 14.93 0.12 -7.00
CA VAL A 70 15.61 -1.17 -7.00
C VAL A 70 15.19 -1.98 -5.78
N VAL A 71 14.63 -3.16 -6.01
CA VAL A 71 14.31 -4.14 -4.98
C VAL A 71 15.34 -5.26 -5.00
N LYS A 72 15.83 -5.66 -3.84
CA LYS A 72 16.84 -6.71 -3.67
C LYS A 72 16.55 -7.59 -2.46
N PRO A 73 17.06 -8.82 -2.43
CA PRO A 73 17.07 -9.61 -1.21
C PRO A 73 17.69 -8.81 -0.07
N SER A 74 17.01 -8.75 1.06
CA SER A 74 17.50 -8.09 2.26
C SER A 74 18.53 -8.98 2.96
N PHE A 75 19.66 -8.40 3.42
CA PHE A 75 20.61 -9.08 4.28
C PHE A 75 20.01 -9.43 5.65
N ARG A 76 18.99 -8.68 6.08
CA ARG A 76 18.18 -8.95 7.27
C ARG A 76 16.74 -9.13 6.84
N THR A 77 16.31 -10.37 6.85
CA THR A 77 14.88 -10.68 6.74
C THR A 77 14.18 -10.16 7.98
N GLU A 78 13.11 -9.38 7.82
CA GLU A 78 12.36 -8.85 8.94
C GLU A 78 11.05 -9.62 9.05
N TYR A 79 10.90 -10.36 10.16
CA TYR A 79 9.70 -11.11 10.50
C TYR A 79 9.30 -10.81 11.94
N GLY A 80 8.07 -10.35 12.13
CA GLY A 80 7.52 -10.00 13.43
C GLY A 80 7.32 -8.51 13.63
N GLN A 81 6.95 -8.13 14.84
CA GLN A 81 6.75 -6.73 15.20
C GLN A 81 8.08 -5.98 15.24
N THR A 82 8.12 -4.85 14.57
CA THR A 82 9.30 -3.98 14.44
C THR A 82 8.90 -2.53 14.67
N GLU A 83 9.69 -1.81 15.46
CA GLU A 83 9.53 -0.36 15.62
C GLU A 83 10.10 0.36 14.40
N ILE A 84 9.31 1.22 13.80
CA ILE A 84 9.71 2.11 12.70
C ILE A 84 9.65 3.58 13.17
N THR A 85 10.47 4.41 12.55
CA THR A 85 10.42 5.88 12.73
C THR A 85 9.75 6.48 11.50
N VAL A 86 8.70 7.29 11.73
CA VAL A 86 7.87 7.87 10.67
C VAL A 86 8.04 9.40 10.58
N ASP A 87 7.91 9.92 9.38
CA ASP A 87 7.74 11.35 9.14
C ASP A 87 6.25 11.69 9.30
N THR A 88 5.91 12.36 10.40
CA THR A 88 4.52 12.75 10.72
C THR A 88 3.95 13.81 9.78
N SER A 89 4.76 14.39 8.90
CA SER A 89 4.27 15.27 7.82
C SER A 89 3.68 14.50 6.64
N CYS A 90 3.92 13.18 6.55
CA CYS A 90 3.29 12.32 5.55
C CYS A 90 1.80 12.13 5.91
N PRO A 91 0.86 12.36 4.97
CA PRO A 91 -0.57 12.26 5.23
C PRO A 91 -1.03 10.91 5.79
N LEU A 92 -0.28 9.83 5.51
CA LEU A 92 -0.55 8.49 6.03
C LEU A 92 -0.45 8.44 7.57
N PHE A 93 0.43 9.25 8.16
CA PHE A 93 0.70 9.27 9.60
C PHE A 93 0.02 10.43 10.33
N ASP A 94 -0.94 11.09 9.70
CA ASP A 94 -1.69 12.18 10.32
C ASP A 94 -2.35 11.74 11.63
N GLY A 95 -2.03 12.45 12.72
CA GLY A 95 -2.51 12.13 14.06
C GLY A 95 -1.83 10.93 14.74
N LEU A 96 -0.72 10.45 14.20
CA LEU A 96 0.09 9.39 14.80
C LEU A 96 1.42 9.92 15.33
N GLU A 97 2.01 9.17 16.25
CA GLU A 97 3.31 9.49 16.84
C GLU A 97 4.47 9.07 15.94
N GLU A 98 5.66 9.66 16.16
CA GLU A 98 6.87 9.39 15.36
C GLU A 98 7.31 7.92 15.38
N LYS A 99 7.01 7.20 16.46
CA LYS A 99 7.33 5.78 16.59
C LYS A 99 6.09 4.93 16.45
N GLN A 100 6.17 3.94 15.59
CA GLN A 100 5.08 3.02 15.32
C GLN A 100 5.56 1.57 15.41
N LEU A 101 4.78 0.68 16.04
CA LEU A 101 5.04 -0.75 16.05
C LEU A 101 4.23 -1.42 14.96
N VAL A 102 4.91 -2.07 14.01
CA VAL A 102 4.30 -2.62 12.79
C VAL A 102 4.74 -4.06 12.55
N LEU A 103 3.91 -4.85 11.86
CA LEU A 103 4.28 -6.20 11.45
C LEU A 103 5.07 -6.17 10.15
N MET A 104 6.34 -6.55 10.21
CA MET A 104 7.16 -6.85 9.05
C MET A 104 7.08 -8.34 8.71
N SER A 105 7.02 -8.66 7.41
CA SER A 105 7.02 -10.03 6.90
C SER A 105 7.60 -10.07 5.49
N HIS A 106 8.91 -9.85 5.35
CA HIS A 106 9.55 -9.77 4.04
C HIS A 106 11.00 -10.23 4.05
N GLY A 107 11.41 -10.80 2.90
CA GLY A 107 12.80 -11.17 2.61
C GLY A 107 13.48 -10.22 1.62
N ASP A 108 12.72 -9.41 0.90
CA ASP A 108 13.20 -8.41 -0.06
C ASP A 108 12.97 -7.00 0.48
N ALA A 109 13.83 -6.06 0.12
CA ALA A 109 13.73 -4.66 0.52
C ALA A 109 14.03 -3.70 -0.62
N VAL A 110 13.52 -2.49 -0.53
CA VAL A 110 13.82 -1.39 -1.46
C VAL A 110 15.22 -0.86 -1.17
N ALA A 111 16.16 -1.17 -2.05
CA ALA A 111 17.57 -0.77 -1.94
C ALA A 111 17.84 0.62 -2.55
N LYS A 112 17.02 1.05 -3.52
CA LYS A 112 17.04 2.40 -4.10
C LYS A 112 15.62 2.88 -4.24
N LEU A 113 15.31 4.06 -3.73
CA LEU A 113 13.99 4.69 -3.90
C LEU A 113 13.75 5.02 -5.38
N PRO A 114 12.50 4.92 -5.85
CA PRO A 114 12.14 5.38 -7.17
C PRO A 114 12.17 6.90 -7.28
N ASP A 115 12.38 7.41 -8.48
CA ASP A 115 12.42 8.85 -8.73
C ASP A 115 11.03 9.48 -8.47
N GLY A 116 11.02 10.63 -7.77
CA GLY A 116 9.79 11.32 -7.39
C GLY A 116 9.10 10.75 -6.14
N PHE A 117 9.74 9.81 -5.43
CA PHE A 117 9.25 9.32 -4.15
C PHE A 117 10.16 9.79 -3.01
N LYS A 118 9.56 10.17 -1.90
CA LYS A 118 10.25 10.50 -0.65
C LYS A 118 10.11 9.38 0.37
N LEU A 119 11.10 9.22 1.22
CA LEU A 119 11.05 8.30 2.35
C LEU A 119 10.17 8.92 3.45
N CYS A 120 9.13 8.21 3.88
CA CYS A 120 8.22 8.64 4.94
C CYS A 120 8.33 7.81 6.22
N ALA A 121 8.91 6.61 6.15
CA ALA A 121 9.24 5.83 7.33
C ALA A 121 10.40 4.88 7.05
N LYS A 122 11.15 4.53 8.10
CA LYS A 122 12.27 3.60 8.02
C LYS A 122 12.35 2.68 9.23
N THR A 123 12.95 1.51 9.01
CA THR A 123 13.42 0.60 10.05
C THR A 123 14.95 0.51 9.93
N GLY A 124 15.71 1.03 10.90
CA GLY A 124 17.14 1.23 10.71
C GLY A 124 17.43 2.04 9.44
N GLU A 125 18.11 1.42 8.46
CA GLU A 125 18.40 2.03 7.16
C GLU A 125 17.43 1.62 6.03
N ALA A 126 16.52 0.68 6.27
CA ALA A 126 15.59 0.19 5.26
C ALA A 126 14.35 1.07 5.14
N ALA A 127 13.87 1.26 3.92
CA ALA A 127 12.65 1.99 3.65
C ALA A 127 11.44 1.17 4.10
N ALA A 128 10.65 1.73 5.04
CA ALA A 128 9.39 1.14 5.50
C ALA A 128 8.18 1.77 4.83
N VAL A 129 8.21 3.07 4.48
CA VAL A 129 7.16 3.75 3.72
C VAL A 129 7.77 4.74 2.76
N VAL A 130 7.27 4.76 1.53
CA VAL A 130 7.58 5.75 0.51
C VAL A 130 6.30 6.41 0.00
N TRP A 131 6.39 7.69 -0.37
CA TRP A 131 5.28 8.51 -0.80
C TRP A 131 5.64 9.38 -1.99
N SER A 132 4.79 9.42 -3.01
CA SER A 132 4.83 10.39 -4.09
C SER A 132 3.53 11.20 -4.11
N GLU A 133 3.62 12.47 -3.75
CA GLU A 133 2.49 13.40 -3.78
C GLU A 133 2.02 13.62 -5.22
N GLU A 134 2.96 13.81 -6.15
CA GLU A 134 2.67 14.02 -7.56
C GLU A 134 1.85 12.88 -8.19
N LYS A 135 2.21 11.63 -7.83
CA LYS A 135 1.56 10.43 -8.37
C LYS A 135 0.37 9.97 -7.52
N ASN A 136 0.21 10.56 -6.32
CA ASN A 136 -0.78 10.13 -5.34
C ASN A 136 -0.63 8.66 -4.92
N ILE A 137 0.64 8.22 -4.75
CA ILE A 137 0.99 6.83 -4.45
C ILE A 137 1.75 6.75 -3.15
N VAL A 138 1.23 5.97 -2.18
CA VAL A 138 1.93 5.60 -0.95
C VAL A 138 2.19 4.10 -0.94
N ALA A 139 3.34 3.67 -0.43
CA ALA A 139 3.67 2.26 -0.40
C ALA A 139 4.39 1.88 0.90
N LEU A 140 3.97 0.77 1.49
CA LEU A 140 4.34 0.26 2.82
C LEU A 140 5.02 -1.09 2.69
N GLN A 141 6.12 -1.30 3.39
CA GLN A 141 6.77 -2.61 3.46
C GLN A 141 6.09 -3.53 4.50
N PHE A 142 5.40 -2.97 5.47
CA PHE A 142 4.70 -3.69 6.53
C PHE A 142 3.21 -3.88 6.19
N HIS A 143 2.53 -4.63 7.04
CA HIS A 143 1.13 -5.01 6.90
C HIS A 143 0.22 -4.19 7.83
N PRO A 144 -0.46 -3.13 7.35
CA PRO A 144 -1.38 -2.32 8.17
C PRO A 144 -2.71 -3.03 8.43
N GLU A 145 -3.01 -4.09 7.68
CA GLU A 145 -4.28 -4.81 7.71
C GLU A 145 -4.37 -5.87 8.82
N VAL A 146 -3.29 -6.07 9.59
CA VAL A 146 -3.23 -7.11 10.64
C VAL A 146 -3.13 -6.49 12.04
N ASP A 147 -3.65 -7.19 13.04
CA ASP A 147 -3.71 -6.74 14.44
C ASP A 147 -2.34 -6.45 15.08
N LEU A 148 -1.27 -7.05 14.54
CA LEU A 148 0.10 -6.83 15.01
C LEU A 148 0.71 -5.49 14.58
N THR A 149 0.01 -4.71 13.74
CA THR A 149 0.33 -3.31 13.43
C THR A 149 -0.60 -2.42 14.24
N GLU A 150 -0.06 -1.78 15.32
CA GLU A 150 -0.87 -1.12 16.34
C GLU A 150 -1.83 -0.05 15.81
N ASN A 151 -1.42 0.77 14.88
CA ASN A 151 -2.24 1.84 14.29
C ASN A 151 -2.59 1.58 12.81
N GLY A 152 -2.61 0.31 12.39
CA GLY A 152 -2.83 -0.06 11.00
C GLY A 152 -4.17 0.43 10.45
N ILE A 153 -5.25 0.31 11.22
CA ILE A 153 -6.59 0.81 10.86
C ILE A 153 -6.56 2.34 10.66
N LYS A 154 -5.84 3.08 11.52
CA LYS A 154 -5.72 4.54 11.39
C LYS A 154 -4.93 4.93 10.15
N MET A 155 -3.88 4.20 9.80
CA MET A 155 -3.11 4.40 8.57
C MET A 155 -3.99 4.16 7.33
N LEU A 156 -4.78 3.09 7.32
CA LEU A 156 -5.74 2.79 6.25
C LEU A 156 -6.84 3.86 6.15
N GLU A 157 -7.34 4.35 7.29
CA GLU A 157 -8.28 5.47 7.32
C GLU A 157 -7.65 6.74 6.72
N ASN A 158 -6.42 7.07 7.11
CA ASN A 158 -5.69 8.22 6.57
C ASN A 158 -5.48 8.09 5.06
N PHE A 159 -5.13 6.89 4.55
CA PHE A 159 -5.10 6.66 3.10
C PHE A 159 -6.43 7.02 2.45
N LEU A 160 -7.54 6.48 2.96
CA LEU A 160 -8.87 6.72 2.38
C LEU A 160 -9.33 8.18 2.51
N ARG A 161 -9.10 8.82 3.65
CA ARG A 161 -9.65 10.15 3.96
C ARG A 161 -8.73 11.31 3.55
N LYS A 162 -7.40 11.13 3.69
CA LYS A 162 -6.41 12.19 3.43
C LYS A 162 -5.80 12.09 2.03
N ILE A 163 -5.51 10.88 1.56
CA ILE A 163 -4.87 10.66 0.25
C ILE A 163 -5.92 10.48 -0.84
N CYS A 164 -6.92 9.61 -0.64
CA CYS A 164 -8.01 9.43 -1.60
C CYS A 164 -9.10 10.50 -1.50
N ALA A 165 -9.14 11.28 -0.41
CA ALA A 165 -10.15 12.30 -0.11
C ALA A 165 -11.61 11.75 -0.12
N PHE A 166 -11.81 10.48 0.18
CA PHE A 166 -13.14 9.89 0.28
C PHE A 166 -13.88 10.44 1.49
N ARG A 167 -15.09 10.94 1.28
CA ARG A 167 -15.95 11.52 2.33
C ARG A 167 -17.19 10.69 2.59
N ASP A 168 -17.64 9.94 1.58
CA ASP A 168 -18.83 9.11 1.67
C ASP A 168 -18.59 7.89 2.56
N THR A 169 -19.59 7.50 3.33
CA THR A 169 -19.59 6.28 4.11
C THR A 169 -20.52 5.27 3.44
N TYR A 170 -20.00 4.11 3.09
CA TYR A 170 -20.76 2.97 2.61
C TYR A 170 -21.30 2.19 3.83
N ALA A 171 -22.63 2.07 3.96
CA ALA A 171 -23.25 1.20 4.96
C ALA A 171 -23.55 -0.18 4.33
N LEU A 172 -23.29 -1.25 5.09
CA LEU A 172 -23.57 -2.63 4.64
C LEU A 172 -25.06 -2.87 4.30
N GLU A 173 -25.95 -2.07 4.88
CA GLU A 173 -27.39 -2.10 4.64
C GLU A 173 -27.77 -1.75 3.20
N ASP A 174 -27.00 -0.87 2.53
CA ASP A 174 -27.22 -0.48 1.14
C ASP A 174 -27.08 -1.65 0.14
N ARG A 175 -26.44 -2.76 0.57
CA ARG A 175 -26.20 -3.93 -0.27
C ARG A 175 -27.41 -4.85 -0.38
N ILE A 176 -28.27 -4.88 0.63
CA ILE A 176 -29.46 -5.72 0.65
C ILE A 176 -30.51 -5.17 -0.34
N GLU A 177 -30.67 -3.86 -0.41
CA GLU A 177 -31.61 -3.21 -1.33
C GLU A 177 -31.19 -3.28 -2.80
N THR A 178 -29.88 -3.28 -3.11
CA THR A 178 -29.38 -3.39 -4.49
C THR A 178 -29.32 -4.82 -5.02
N SER A 179 -29.32 -5.83 -4.14
CA SER A 179 -29.25 -7.25 -4.54
C SER A 179 -30.64 -7.90 -4.75
N VAL A 180 -31.72 -7.18 -4.50
CA VAL A 180 -33.11 -7.66 -4.59
C VAL A 180 -33.87 -7.07 -5.81
N LYS A 181 -33.12 -6.47 -6.77
CA LYS A 181 -33.74 -5.97 -8.03
C LYS A 181 -33.33 -6.80 -9.21
#